data_df487f7c0ed20172c9622bc658358103
#
_entry.id   df487f7c0ed20172c9622bc658358103
#
_cell.length_a   1.000
_cell.length_b   1.000
_cell.length_c   1.000
_cell.angle_alpha   90.00
_cell.angle_beta   90.00
_cell.angle_gamma   90.00
#
_symmetry.space_group_name_H-M   'P 1'
#
loop_
_entity.id
_entity.type
_entity.pdbx_description
1 polymer ?
#
loop_
_entity_poly.entity_id
_entity_poly.type
_entity_poly.pdbx_seq_one_letter_code
_entity_poly.pdbx_strand_id
1 'polypeptide(L)'
;MNAYDGATAAVIGGSIGGLTTALLLRDLGFTVDVFERTPTALDGRGSGIVLQPDTLRWFTERSEQHPESLSTSTDFVQYLGPDNRIVHRERRTWSYTSWGTFYRALLGDFGQEHYHLGEYACGFDQDDRSVTVRFVSGREVTADLVVFADGITSIGRERLDPTAALTYSGYIGWRGTVPEKDLSEWRSVAPRRTCVSGWATAPPTFP
;
A
#
# COMPACT_ATOMS: atom_id res chain seq x y z
N MET A 1 -31.18 -1.42 0.97
CA MET A 1 -30.74 -0.10 1.43
C MET A 1 -29.59 -0.35 2.39
N ASN A 2 -28.39 0.09 2.05
CA ASN A 2 -27.24 -0.05 2.91
C ASN A 2 -27.34 0.92 4.09
N ALA A 3 -26.66 0.64 5.19
CA ALA A 3 -26.75 1.43 6.43
C ALA A 3 -26.30 2.89 6.25
N TYR A 4 -25.49 3.18 5.22
CA TYR A 4 -24.87 4.48 4.96
C TYR A 4 -25.26 5.06 3.59
N ASP A 5 -26.38 4.62 3.00
CA ASP A 5 -26.87 5.18 1.72
C ASP A 5 -27.07 6.70 1.83
N GLY A 6 -26.34 7.45 1.00
CA GLY A 6 -26.37 8.91 0.97
C GLY A 6 -25.33 9.61 1.84
N ALA A 7 -24.59 8.88 2.69
CA ALA A 7 -23.45 9.43 3.42
C ALA A 7 -22.21 9.55 2.51
N THR A 8 -21.37 10.54 2.80
CA THR A 8 -20.16 10.85 2.05
C THR A 8 -18.90 10.51 2.84
N ALA A 9 -17.86 10.04 2.15
CA ALA A 9 -16.56 9.81 2.76
C ALA A 9 -15.42 10.37 1.91
N ALA A 10 -14.44 11.01 2.55
CA ALA A 10 -13.20 11.44 1.93
C ALA A 10 -12.04 10.61 2.48
N VAL A 11 -11.28 9.96 1.57
CA VAL A 11 -10.08 9.20 1.93
C VAL A 11 -8.84 9.97 1.51
N ILE A 12 -8.00 10.33 2.47
CA ILE A 12 -6.78 11.09 2.26
C ILE A 12 -5.62 10.12 2.13
N GLY A 13 -5.04 10.03 0.93
CA GLY A 13 -4.00 9.09 0.54
C GLY A 13 -4.54 7.99 -0.38
N GLY A 14 -4.07 7.98 -1.62
CA GLY A 14 -4.54 7.12 -2.72
C GLY A 14 -3.72 5.84 -2.93
N SER A 15 -2.91 5.42 -1.96
CA SER A 15 -2.15 4.18 -2.00
C SER A 15 -3.02 2.95 -1.71
N ILE A 16 -2.42 1.78 -1.61
CA ILE A 16 -3.11 0.50 -1.37
C ILE A 16 -4.07 0.59 -0.18
N GLY A 17 -3.62 1.15 0.95
CA GLY A 17 -4.46 1.29 2.14
C GLY A 17 -5.68 2.20 1.91
N GLY A 18 -5.49 3.34 1.24
CA GLY A 18 -6.58 4.26 0.92
C GLY A 18 -7.57 3.67 -0.06
N LEU A 19 -7.10 3.08 -1.16
CA LEU A 19 -7.97 2.43 -2.15
C LEU A 19 -8.76 1.26 -1.55
N THR A 20 -8.13 0.40 -0.75
CA THR A 20 -8.83 -0.69 -0.07
C THR A 20 -9.91 -0.14 0.86
N THR A 21 -9.60 0.89 1.64
CA THR A 21 -10.57 1.57 2.52
C THR A 21 -11.73 2.15 1.71
N ALA A 22 -11.43 2.85 0.62
CA ALA A 22 -12.42 3.47 -0.24
C ALA A 22 -13.40 2.45 -0.85
N LEU A 23 -12.87 1.32 -1.33
CA LEU A 23 -13.68 0.22 -1.87
C LEU A 23 -14.60 -0.38 -0.81
N LEU A 24 -14.09 -0.63 0.39
CA LEU A 24 -14.88 -1.16 1.50
C LEU A 24 -15.96 -0.17 1.98
N LEU A 25 -15.67 1.14 1.98
CA LEU A 25 -16.66 2.16 2.32
C LEU A 25 -17.78 2.24 1.26
N ARG A 26 -17.44 2.10 -0.03
CA ARG A 26 -18.44 1.99 -1.10
C ARG A 26 -19.36 0.76 -0.93
N ASP A 27 -18.78 -0.37 -0.53
CA ASP A 27 -19.54 -1.60 -0.25
C ASP A 27 -20.53 -1.41 0.91
N LEU A 28 -20.22 -0.52 1.86
CA LEU A 28 -21.12 -0.13 2.95
C LEU A 28 -22.17 0.91 2.55
N GLY A 29 -22.10 1.52 1.36
CA GLY A 29 -23.07 2.47 0.83
C GLY A 29 -22.61 3.93 0.82
N PHE A 30 -21.39 4.24 1.22
CA PHE A 30 -20.86 5.61 1.14
C PHE A 30 -20.61 6.04 -0.32
N THR A 31 -20.85 7.32 -0.59
CA THR A 31 -20.24 8.00 -1.75
C THR A 31 -18.81 8.40 -1.35
N VAL A 32 -17.79 7.88 -2.05
CA VAL A 32 -16.40 8.00 -1.62
C VAL A 32 -15.55 8.70 -2.66
N ASP A 33 -14.82 9.73 -2.22
CA ASP A 33 -13.74 10.38 -2.97
C ASP A 33 -12.38 10.09 -2.32
N VAL A 34 -11.37 9.83 -3.15
CA VAL A 34 -9.98 9.61 -2.73
C VAL A 34 -9.12 10.77 -3.19
N PHE A 35 -8.28 11.30 -2.30
CA PHE A 35 -7.39 12.45 -2.55
C PHE A 35 -5.93 12.04 -2.36
N GLU A 36 -5.17 12.04 -3.45
CA GLU A 36 -3.75 11.65 -3.48
C GLU A 36 -2.86 12.89 -3.74
N ARG A 37 -1.87 13.11 -2.89
CA ARG A 37 -0.95 14.25 -2.99
C ARG A 37 -0.08 14.26 -4.25
N THR A 38 0.23 13.08 -4.79
CA THR A 38 1.05 12.96 -5.99
C THR A 38 0.26 13.40 -7.22
N PRO A 39 0.82 14.23 -8.10
CA PRO A 39 0.11 14.74 -9.27
C PRO A 39 -0.03 13.72 -10.40
N THR A 40 0.63 12.58 -10.29
CA THR A 40 0.58 11.48 -11.27
C THR A 40 0.23 10.17 -10.58
N ALA A 41 -0.22 9.20 -11.36
CA ALA A 41 -0.47 7.84 -10.87
C ALA A 41 0.78 7.28 -10.16
N LEU A 42 0.54 6.47 -9.13
CA LEU A 42 1.60 5.90 -8.28
C LEU A 42 2.33 4.72 -8.93
N ASP A 43 2.31 4.61 -10.26
CA ASP A 43 2.97 3.53 -10.99
C ASP A 43 4.49 3.53 -10.80
N GLY A 44 5.10 2.33 -10.85
CA GLY A 44 6.54 2.15 -10.72
C GLY A 44 7.10 2.35 -9.31
N ARG A 45 6.24 2.52 -8.31
CA ARG A 45 6.63 2.66 -6.91
C ARG A 45 6.55 1.34 -6.17
N GLY A 46 7.26 1.28 -5.04
CA GLY A 46 7.21 0.16 -4.13
C GLY A 46 8.04 -1.05 -4.58
N SER A 47 7.89 -2.12 -3.85
CA SER A 47 8.61 -3.38 -4.02
C SER A 47 7.64 -4.56 -4.00
N GLY A 48 8.17 -5.80 -3.92
CA GLY A 48 7.34 -6.98 -3.75
C GLY A 48 6.55 -6.97 -2.45
N ILE A 49 5.35 -7.52 -2.51
CA ILE A 49 4.45 -7.70 -1.37
C ILE A 49 4.18 -9.20 -1.22
N VAL A 50 4.27 -9.69 0.02
CA VAL A 50 3.76 -11.02 0.38
C VAL A 50 2.25 -10.90 0.60
N LEU A 51 1.49 -11.69 -0.13
CA LEU A 51 0.05 -11.71 -0.01
C LEU A 51 -0.38 -12.67 1.09
N GLN A 52 -1.12 -12.16 2.05
CA GLN A 52 -1.82 -12.95 3.06
C GLN A 52 -3.30 -13.10 2.64
N PRO A 53 -4.03 -14.10 3.15
CA PRO A 53 -5.45 -14.26 2.83
C PRO A 53 -6.27 -12.98 3.04
N ASP A 54 -6.04 -12.28 4.15
CA ASP A 54 -6.74 -11.02 4.46
C ASP A 54 -6.42 -9.91 3.46
N THR A 55 -5.19 -9.87 2.93
CA THR A 55 -4.80 -8.91 1.89
C THR A 55 -5.56 -9.14 0.59
N LEU A 56 -5.89 -10.38 0.28
CA LEU A 56 -6.61 -10.78 -0.93
C LEU A 56 -8.12 -10.74 -0.78
N ARG A 57 -8.63 -10.48 0.42
CA ARG A 57 -10.05 -10.61 0.75
C ARG A 57 -10.96 -9.83 -0.20
N TRP A 58 -10.59 -8.59 -0.55
CA TRP A 58 -11.33 -7.80 -1.54
C TRP A 58 -11.47 -8.55 -2.87
N PHE A 59 -10.36 -9.06 -3.41
CA PHE A 59 -10.32 -9.75 -4.69
C PHE A 59 -11.02 -11.13 -4.67
N THR A 60 -11.10 -11.77 -3.53
CA THR A 60 -11.80 -13.07 -3.39
C THR A 60 -13.30 -12.94 -3.20
N GLU A 61 -13.75 -11.84 -2.60
CA GLU A 61 -15.15 -11.69 -2.18
C GLU A 61 -15.95 -10.67 -3.01
N ARG A 62 -15.28 -9.69 -3.65
CA ARG A 62 -15.95 -8.52 -4.23
C ARG A 62 -15.52 -8.16 -5.66
N SER A 63 -14.25 -8.38 -6.01
CA SER A 63 -13.68 -8.00 -7.30
C SER A 63 -14.00 -9.03 -8.39
N GLU A 64 -14.08 -8.58 -9.63
CA GLU A 64 -14.08 -9.47 -10.80
C GLU A 64 -12.67 -9.95 -11.17
N GLN A 65 -11.64 -9.37 -10.57
CA GLN A 65 -10.25 -9.77 -10.78
C GLN A 65 -9.89 -10.97 -9.91
N HIS A 66 -9.32 -12.01 -10.53
CA HIS A 66 -8.92 -13.21 -9.79
C HIS A 66 -7.56 -13.05 -9.11
N PRO A 67 -7.42 -13.43 -7.83
CA PRO A 67 -6.15 -13.35 -7.08
C PRO A 67 -4.96 -14.00 -7.79
N GLU A 68 -5.20 -15.09 -8.52
CA GLU A 68 -4.16 -15.82 -9.25
C GLU A 68 -3.55 -14.99 -10.38
N SER A 69 -4.31 -14.08 -10.99
CA SER A 69 -3.81 -13.17 -12.03
C SER A 69 -2.91 -12.07 -11.47
N LEU A 70 -3.02 -11.79 -10.17
CA LEU A 70 -2.30 -10.74 -9.48
C LEU A 70 -1.05 -11.23 -8.75
N SER A 71 -0.79 -12.54 -8.72
CA SER A 71 0.24 -13.12 -7.87
C SER A 71 1.10 -14.17 -8.56
N THR A 72 2.29 -14.37 -7.98
CA THR A 72 3.19 -15.49 -8.31
C THR A 72 3.54 -16.21 -7.02
N SER A 73 3.46 -17.54 -7.03
CA SER A 73 3.79 -18.36 -5.87
C SER A 73 5.24 -18.82 -5.89
N THR A 74 5.83 -18.96 -4.69
CA THR A 74 7.12 -19.63 -4.49
C THR A 74 6.93 -21.03 -3.93
N ASP A 75 7.92 -21.91 -4.13
CA ASP A 75 7.93 -23.25 -3.54
C ASP A 75 8.86 -23.33 -2.33
N PHE A 76 9.83 -22.41 -2.25
CA PHE A 76 10.87 -22.40 -1.23
C PHE A 76 11.17 -21.00 -0.75
N VAL A 77 11.57 -20.92 0.52
CA VAL A 77 12.25 -19.75 1.11
C VAL A 77 13.70 -20.15 1.40
N GLN A 78 14.63 -19.30 1.02
CA GLN A 78 16.06 -19.49 1.25
C GLN A 78 16.62 -18.30 2.01
N TYR A 79 17.52 -18.58 2.94
CA TYR A 79 18.26 -17.57 3.70
C TYR A 79 19.72 -17.66 3.30
N LEU A 80 20.30 -16.51 2.94
CA LEU A 80 21.69 -16.39 2.53
C LEU A 80 22.54 -15.83 3.65
N GLY A 81 23.72 -16.39 3.83
CA GLY A 81 24.77 -15.80 4.66
C GLY A 81 25.46 -14.61 3.97
N PRO A 82 26.37 -13.92 4.70
CA PRO A 82 27.13 -12.79 4.15
C PRO A 82 27.99 -13.14 2.92
N ASP A 83 28.33 -14.42 2.75
CA ASP A 83 29.09 -14.97 1.62
C ASP A 83 28.20 -15.46 0.46
N ASN A 84 26.91 -15.09 0.47
CA ASN A 84 25.88 -15.53 -0.48
C ASN A 84 25.63 -17.04 -0.51
N ARG A 85 26.11 -17.80 0.46
CA ARG A 85 25.79 -19.23 0.59
C ARG A 85 24.44 -19.42 1.26
N ILE A 86 23.69 -20.43 0.81
CA ILE A 86 22.44 -20.81 1.45
C ILE A 86 22.74 -21.40 2.82
N VAL A 87 22.34 -20.71 3.87
CA VAL A 87 22.49 -21.16 5.28
C VAL A 87 21.24 -21.90 5.76
N HIS A 88 20.09 -21.62 5.16
CA HIS A 88 18.85 -22.34 5.44
C HIS A 88 17.95 -22.33 4.21
N ARG A 89 17.21 -23.43 4.01
CA ARG A 89 16.18 -23.57 2.98
C ARG A 89 15.02 -24.36 3.56
N GLU A 90 13.81 -23.80 3.40
CA GLU A 90 12.58 -24.48 3.79
C GLU A 90 11.58 -24.52 2.63
N ARG A 91 10.79 -25.60 2.57
CA ARG A 91 9.66 -25.67 1.63
C ARG A 91 8.51 -24.85 2.22
N ARG A 92 8.20 -23.75 1.55
CA ARG A 92 7.15 -22.84 1.99
C ARG A 92 6.56 -22.11 0.79
N THR A 93 5.27 -22.31 0.58
CA THR A 93 4.55 -21.62 -0.48
C THR A 93 4.08 -20.28 0.02
N TRP A 94 4.60 -19.22 -0.60
CA TRP A 94 4.13 -17.86 -0.41
C TRP A 94 3.65 -17.30 -1.74
N SER A 95 2.60 -16.48 -1.71
CA SER A 95 2.15 -15.70 -2.86
C SER A 95 2.71 -14.30 -2.79
N TYR A 96 3.24 -13.82 -3.90
CA TYR A 96 3.86 -12.51 -4.04
C TYR A 96 3.21 -11.74 -5.17
N THR A 97 3.15 -10.43 -5.02
CA THR A 97 2.81 -9.50 -6.08
C THR A 97 3.76 -8.31 -6.08
N SER A 98 3.79 -7.52 -7.15
CA SER A 98 4.40 -6.20 -7.09
C SER A 98 3.41 -5.19 -6.51
N TRP A 99 3.93 -4.20 -5.81
CA TRP A 99 3.11 -3.10 -5.30
C TRP A 99 2.30 -2.44 -6.43
N GLY A 100 2.93 -2.21 -7.59
CA GLY A 100 2.28 -1.59 -8.74
C GLY A 100 1.17 -2.43 -9.34
N THR A 101 1.33 -3.77 -9.41
CA THR A 101 0.27 -4.67 -9.87
C THR A 101 -0.95 -4.60 -8.95
N PHE A 102 -0.72 -4.66 -7.65
CA PHE A 102 -1.78 -4.63 -6.65
C PHE A 102 -2.49 -3.26 -6.61
N TYR A 103 -1.72 -2.16 -6.69
CA TYR A 103 -2.26 -0.81 -6.78
C TYR A 103 -3.15 -0.61 -8.01
N ARG A 104 -2.68 -1.03 -9.20
CA ARG A 104 -3.47 -0.89 -10.44
C ARG A 104 -4.76 -1.71 -10.39
N ALA A 105 -4.71 -2.88 -9.77
CA ALA A 105 -5.91 -3.71 -9.60
C ALA A 105 -6.96 -3.02 -8.72
N LEU A 106 -6.55 -2.49 -7.56
CA LEU A 106 -7.46 -1.73 -6.68
C LEU A 106 -7.98 -0.44 -7.34
N LEU A 107 -7.10 0.28 -8.05
CA LEU A 107 -7.52 1.49 -8.79
C LEU A 107 -8.47 1.16 -9.94
N GLY A 108 -8.27 0.02 -10.60
CA GLY A 108 -9.20 -0.48 -11.64
C GLY A 108 -10.60 -0.74 -11.08
N ASP A 109 -10.70 -1.38 -9.92
CA ASP A 109 -11.98 -1.63 -9.25
C ASP A 109 -12.61 -0.35 -8.71
N PHE A 110 -11.81 0.59 -8.20
CA PHE A 110 -12.29 1.87 -7.68
C PHE A 110 -12.77 2.81 -8.80
N GLY A 111 -12.06 2.83 -9.92
CA GLY A 111 -12.27 3.77 -11.01
C GLY A 111 -11.59 5.13 -10.78
N GLN A 112 -11.47 5.91 -11.86
CA GLN A 112 -10.70 7.17 -11.82
C GLN A 112 -11.56 8.39 -11.54
N GLU A 113 -12.88 8.31 -11.67
CA GLU A 113 -13.79 9.44 -11.55
C GLU A 113 -13.72 10.13 -10.19
N HIS A 114 -13.61 9.33 -9.13
CA HIS A 114 -13.54 9.80 -7.74
C HIS A 114 -12.12 9.70 -7.14
N TYR A 115 -11.09 9.63 -8.00
CA TYR A 115 -9.69 9.56 -7.58
C TYR A 115 -8.95 10.82 -8.01
N HIS A 116 -8.73 11.72 -7.06
CA HIS A 116 -8.20 13.08 -7.28
C HIS A 116 -6.70 13.12 -7.01
N LEU A 117 -5.92 13.36 -8.07
CA LEU A 117 -4.45 13.50 -7.99
C LEU A 117 -4.04 14.96 -7.72
N GLY A 118 -2.85 15.15 -7.13
CA GLY A 118 -2.29 16.47 -6.84
C GLY A 118 -2.92 17.17 -5.64
N GLU A 119 -3.72 16.47 -4.85
CA GLU A 119 -4.44 17.02 -3.70
C GLU A 119 -3.70 16.70 -2.38
N TYR A 120 -2.82 17.61 -1.97
CA TYR A 120 -2.08 17.51 -0.71
C TYR A 120 -2.88 18.16 0.41
N ALA A 121 -3.42 17.33 1.31
CA ALA A 121 -4.15 17.81 2.48
C ALA A 121 -3.20 18.53 3.46
N CYS A 122 -3.57 19.74 3.88
CA CYS A 122 -2.77 20.57 4.79
C CYS A 122 -3.44 20.88 6.12
N GLY A 123 -4.71 20.52 6.28
CA GLY A 123 -5.43 20.69 7.53
C GLY A 123 -6.86 20.19 7.45
N PHE A 124 -7.50 20.07 8.60
CA PHE A 124 -8.93 19.77 8.68
C PHE A 124 -9.54 20.37 9.95
N ASP A 125 -10.84 20.58 9.90
CA ASP A 125 -11.68 20.94 11.05
C ASP A 125 -12.86 19.97 11.07
N GLN A 126 -13.34 19.65 12.28
CA GLN A 126 -14.52 18.80 12.45
C GLN A 126 -15.47 19.37 13.49
N ASP A 127 -16.73 19.09 13.29
CA ASP A 127 -17.81 19.32 14.26
C ASP A 127 -18.56 17.99 14.52
N ASP A 128 -19.72 18.08 15.17
CA ASP A 128 -20.52 16.90 15.52
C ASP A 128 -21.20 16.24 14.31
N ARG A 129 -21.11 16.82 13.10
CA ARG A 129 -21.83 16.37 11.90
C ARG A 129 -20.95 16.09 10.71
N SER A 130 -19.82 16.78 10.59
CA SER A 130 -19.00 16.73 9.39
C SER A 130 -17.51 17.02 9.66
N VAL A 131 -16.68 16.66 8.69
CA VAL A 131 -15.27 17.02 8.68
C VAL A 131 -14.97 17.76 7.37
N THR A 132 -14.33 18.92 7.47
CA THR A 132 -13.86 19.69 6.31
C THR A 132 -12.36 19.61 6.21
N VAL A 133 -11.86 19.04 5.10
CA VAL A 133 -10.42 18.92 4.79
C VAL A 133 -10.03 20.05 3.83
N ARG A 134 -8.89 20.70 4.12
CA ARG A 134 -8.28 21.73 3.26
C ARG A 134 -7.05 21.18 2.57
N PHE A 135 -6.91 21.54 1.29
CA PHE A 135 -5.80 21.15 0.43
C PHE A 135 -4.93 22.34 0.05
N VAL A 136 -3.66 22.08 -0.23
CA VAL A 136 -2.69 23.12 -0.69
C VAL A 136 -3.14 23.76 -2.00
N SER A 137 -3.90 23.05 -2.82
CA SER A 137 -4.53 23.59 -4.05
C SER A 137 -5.53 24.73 -3.80
N GLY A 138 -5.95 24.94 -2.54
CA GLY A 138 -7.05 25.83 -2.15
C GLY A 138 -8.42 25.16 -2.17
N ARG A 139 -8.49 23.89 -2.57
CA ARG A 139 -9.73 23.09 -2.50
C ARG A 139 -10.10 22.82 -1.05
N GLU A 140 -11.40 22.82 -0.78
CA GLU A 140 -11.98 22.33 0.48
C GLU A 140 -13.00 21.25 0.17
N VAL A 141 -13.04 20.22 1.02
CA VAL A 141 -13.99 19.09 0.89
C VAL A 141 -14.59 18.80 2.24
N THR A 142 -15.92 18.81 2.30
CA THR A 142 -16.67 18.42 3.50
C THR A 142 -17.29 17.05 3.30
N ALA A 143 -17.15 16.17 4.27
CA ALA A 143 -17.70 14.81 4.26
C ALA A 143 -18.19 14.42 5.65
N ASP A 144 -19.09 13.42 5.70
CA ASP A 144 -19.59 12.84 6.95
C ASP A 144 -18.51 12.00 7.65
N LEU A 145 -17.59 11.45 6.86
CA LEU A 145 -16.45 10.65 7.34
C LEU A 145 -15.18 11.04 6.59
N VAL A 146 -14.06 11.20 7.32
CA VAL A 146 -12.73 11.34 6.73
C VAL A 146 -11.81 10.25 7.27
N VAL A 147 -11.12 9.57 6.34
CA VAL A 147 -10.12 8.56 6.67
C VAL A 147 -8.74 9.03 6.23
N PHE A 148 -7.83 9.18 7.17
CA PHE A 148 -6.44 9.51 6.89
C PHE A 148 -5.62 8.25 6.63
N ALA A 149 -5.40 7.94 5.35
CA ALA A 149 -4.54 6.86 4.84
C ALA A 149 -3.25 7.42 4.19
N ASP A 150 -2.81 8.59 4.65
CA ASP A 150 -1.76 9.45 4.11
C ASP A 150 -0.34 9.06 4.55
N GLY A 151 -0.21 7.90 5.20
CA GLY A 151 1.06 7.22 5.43
C GLY A 151 1.85 7.73 6.62
N ILE A 152 3.19 7.60 6.52
CA ILE A 152 4.11 7.84 7.65
C ILE A 152 4.10 9.29 8.13
N THR A 153 3.82 10.24 7.26
CA THR A 153 3.73 11.68 7.56
C THR A 153 2.28 12.16 7.67
N SER A 154 1.40 11.31 8.21
CA SER A 154 -0.03 11.60 8.31
C SER A 154 -0.33 12.85 9.12
N ILE A 155 -1.03 13.80 8.49
CA ILE A 155 -1.54 15.00 9.16
C ILE A 155 -2.70 14.65 10.11
N GLY A 156 -3.48 13.63 9.77
CA GLY A 156 -4.55 13.12 10.63
C GLY A 156 -3.99 12.60 11.94
N ARG A 157 -2.97 11.74 11.88
CA ARG A 157 -2.32 11.24 13.10
C ARG A 157 -1.72 12.35 13.93
N GLU A 158 -0.98 13.28 13.30
CA GLU A 158 -0.33 14.39 14.02
C GLU A 158 -1.33 15.24 14.80
N ARG A 159 -2.51 15.50 14.23
CA ARG A 159 -3.54 16.32 14.88
C ARG A 159 -4.42 15.55 15.87
N LEU A 160 -4.76 14.29 15.57
CA LEU A 160 -5.64 13.48 16.43
C LEU A 160 -4.89 12.86 17.60
N ASP A 161 -3.62 12.50 17.39
CA ASP A 161 -2.75 11.95 18.43
C ASP A 161 -1.35 12.54 18.33
N PRO A 162 -1.12 13.76 18.86
CA PRO A 162 0.19 14.42 18.86
C PRO A 162 1.26 13.63 19.62
N THR A 163 0.87 12.64 20.43
CA THR A 163 1.80 11.80 21.19
C THR A 163 2.36 10.65 20.36
N ALA A 164 1.71 10.29 19.26
CA ALA A 164 2.16 9.25 18.32
C ALA A 164 3.29 9.74 17.41
N ALA A 165 4.42 10.13 18.02
CA ALA A 165 5.60 10.59 17.30
C ALA A 165 6.28 9.45 16.53
N LEU A 166 6.86 9.79 15.38
CA LEU A 166 7.71 8.86 14.64
C LEU A 166 9.01 8.64 15.42
N THR A 167 9.34 7.36 15.66
CA THR A 167 10.60 6.95 16.29
C THR A 167 11.37 6.03 15.37
N TYR A 168 12.70 6.21 15.34
CA TYR A 168 13.57 5.30 14.59
C TYR A 168 13.62 3.94 15.29
N SER A 169 13.34 2.87 14.54
CA SER A 169 13.26 1.50 15.08
C SER A 169 14.63 0.86 15.36
N GLY A 170 15.74 1.52 15.01
CA GLY A 170 17.10 1.01 15.18
C GLY A 170 17.61 0.20 13.99
N TYR A 171 16.83 -0.01 12.97
CA TYR A 171 17.25 -0.71 11.74
C TYR A 171 16.58 -0.12 10.49
N ILE A 172 17.18 -0.40 9.34
CA ILE A 172 16.62 -0.08 8.02
C ILE A 172 16.55 -1.35 7.16
N GLY A 173 15.56 -1.42 6.29
CA GLY A 173 15.44 -2.49 5.30
C GLY A 173 15.64 -1.94 3.89
N TRP A 174 16.61 -2.48 3.15
CA TRP A 174 16.77 -2.18 1.74
C TRP A 174 15.84 -3.06 0.92
N ARG A 175 15.10 -2.45 0.01
CA ARG A 175 14.23 -3.15 -0.94
C ARG A 175 14.45 -2.60 -2.33
N GLY A 176 14.41 -3.49 -3.32
CA GLY A 176 14.53 -3.12 -4.72
C GLY A 176 13.86 -4.14 -5.61
N THR A 177 13.63 -3.77 -6.85
CA THR A 177 13.15 -4.64 -7.92
C THR A 177 14.12 -4.57 -9.08
N VAL A 178 14.40 -5.73 -9.68
CA VAL A 178 15.25 -5.84 -10.86
C VAL A 178 14.45 -6.59 -11.92
N PRO A 179 14.39 -6.09 -13.17
CA PRO A 179 13.77 -6.80 -14.27
C PRO A 179 14.40 -8.19 -14.47
N GLU A 180 13.60 -9.22 -14.71
CA GLU A 180 14.12 -10.59 -14.86
C GLU A 180 15.19 -10.73 -15.97
N LYS A 181 15.09 -9.94 -17.03
CA LYS A 181 16.08 -9.89 -18.11
C LYS A 181 17.48 -9.50 -17.64
N ASP A 182 17.58 -8.72 -16.55
CA ASP A 182 18.83 -8.19 -16.00
C ASP A 182 19.41 -9.11 -14.89
N LEU A 183 18.75 -10.26 -14.62
CA LEU A 183 19.14 -11.23 -13.56
C LEU A 183 20.07 -12.34 -14.08
N SER A 184 20.86 -12.14 -15.12
CA SER A 184 21.68 -13.19 -15.76
C SER A 184 22.62 -13.92 -14.78
N GLU A 185 23.22 -13.22 -13.84
CA GLU A 185 24.13 -13.77 -12.83
C GLU A 185 23.45 -14.36 -11.60
N TRP A 186 22.23 -13.89 -11.27
CA TRP A 186 21.49 -14.31 -10.08
C TRP A 186 20.64 -15.57 -10.27
N ARG A 187 20.47 -16.05 -11.50
CA ARG A 187 19.65 -17.24 -11.81
C ARG A 187 20.16 -18.52 -11.13
N SER A 188 21.44 -18.59 -10.82
CA SER A 188 22.03 -19.72 -10.11
C SER A 188 21.76 -19.70 -8.61
N VAL A 189 21.61 -18.49 -8.04
CA VAL A 189 21.38 -18.29 -6.59
C VAL A 189 19.90 -18.27 -6.27
N ALA A 190 19.07 -17.70 -7.15
CA ALA A 190 17.64 -17.60 -6.98
C ALA A 190 16.91 -18.28 -8.15
N PRO A 191 16.79 -19.61 -8.16
CA PRO A 191 16.00 -20.30 -9.17
C PRO A 191 14.53 -19.83 -9.14
N ARG A 192 13.86 -19.91 -10.27
CA ARG A 192 12.45 -19.53 -10.40
C ARG A 192 11.62 -20.14 -9.27
N ARG A 193 10.64 -19.36 -8.76
CA ARG A 193 9.76 -19.74 -7.64
C ARG A 193 10.47 -19.92 -6.29
N THR A 194 11.55 -19.18 -6.06
CA THR A 194 12.25 -19.15 -4.79
C THR A 194 12.28 -17.74 -4.24
N CYS A 195 11.88 -17.57 -2.98
CA CYS A 195 12.12 -16.34 -2.22
C CYS A 195 13.50 -16.42 -1.57
N VAL A 196 14.29 -15.37 -1.72
CA VAL A 196 15.61 -15.26 -1.13
C VAL A 196 15.60 -14.13 -0.10
N SER A 197 16.01 -14.44 1.13
CA SER A 197 16.22 -13.48 2.21
C SER A 197 17.69 -13.48 2.61
N GLY A 198 18.29 -12.31 2.71
CA GLY A 198 19.67 -12.12 3.14
C GLY A 198 19.77 -11.14 4.30
N TRP A 199 20.75 -11.35 5.19
CA TRP A 199 21.09 -10.44 6.28
C TRP A 199 22.39 -9.72 5.95
N ALA A 200 22.37 -8.39 5.89
CA ALA A 200 23.59 -7.59 5.87
C ALA A 200 23.93 -7.19 7.30
N THR A 201 25.07 -7.62 7.80
CA THR A 201 25.56 -7.34 9.16
C THR A 201 26.54 -6.16 9.22
N ALA A 202 26.50 -5.24 8.27
CA ALA A 202 27.27 -4.00 8.38
C ALA A 202 26.44 -2.96 9.14
N PRO A 203 26.92 -2.41 10.26
CA PRO A 203 26.29 -1.24 10.86
C PRO A 203 26.37 -0.09 9.85
N PRO A 204 25.31 0.70 9.69
CA PRO A 204 25.36 1.88 8.84
C PRO A 204 26.33 2.88 9.46
N THR A 205 27.46 3.11 8.81
CA THR A 205 28.28 4.29 9.07
C THR A 205 27.60 5.43 8.30
N PHE A 206 26.81 6.21 9.00
CA PHE A 206 26.37 7.52 8.49
C PHE A 206 27.47 8.54 8.78
N PRO A 207 27.80 9.40 7.81
CA PRO A 207 28.69 10.54 8.05
C PRO A 207 28.04 11.58 8.94
#